data_55e302c8a821679359dae3bd77a1e251
#
_entry.id   55e302c8a821679359dae3bd77a1e251
#
_cell.length_a   1.000
_cell.length_b   1.000
_cell.length_c   1.000
_cell.angle_alpha   90.00
_cell.angle_beta   90.00
_cell.angle_gamma   90.00
#
_symmetry.space_group_name_H-M   'P 1'
#
loop_
_entity.id
_entity.type
_entity.pdbx_description
1 polymer ?
#
loop_
_entity_poly.entity_id
_entity_poly.type
_entity_poly.pdbx_seq_one_letter_code
_entity_poly.pdbx_strand_id
1 'polypeptide(L)'
;MKPMKSSAFAASTGVRAFAKTALVSGILLAFAPGIVLGQAIEKKGTTPYVTHFIFRPLTSIDVSGLGTSTLLEAVGTTQNMKGEKMLDKMSARCTALNVDSGEKKYIDGACVLADADGDKIFSTFDTRDVDKSQPDRSCGTHIITGGTGKYAGITGSEPFACIAMPALAGSGGYTAMDIPHNTTWEIKTGLSSSEAPAK
;
A
#
# COMPACT_ATOMS: atom_id res chain seq x y z
N MET A 1 40.83 -25.24 -1.69
CA MET A 1 40.71 -24.55 -0.41
C MET A 1 42.05 -23.89 -0.07
N LYS A 2 42.11 -22.55 -0.12
CA LYS A 2 43.30 -21.79 0.30
C LYS A 2 42.85 -20.85 1.45
N PRO A 3 43.59 -20.74 2.54
CA PRO A 3 43.23 -19.87 3.65
C PRO A 3 43.57 -18.40 3.38
N MET A 4 42.63 -17.50 3.70
CA MET A 4 42.84 -16.05 3.68
C MET A 4 43.59 -15.60 4.93
N LYS A 5 44.64 -14.83 4.69
CA LYS A 5 45.52 -14.22 5.72
C LYS A 5 44.83 -12.97 6.28
N SER A 6 44.72 -12.94 7.62
CA SER A 6 44.30 -11.77 8.42
C SER A 6 45.49 -10.79 8.50
N SER A 7 45.24 -9.49 8.20
CA SER A 7 46.18 -8.42 8.43
C SER A 7 45.68 -7.54 9.61
N ALA A 8 46.46 -7.55 10.68
CA ALA A 8 46.24 -6.68 11.81
C ALA A 8 46.82 -5.27 11.52
N PHE A 9 46.02 -4.22 11.77
CA PHE A 9 46.50 -2.84 11.71
C PHE A 9 46.76 -2.35 13.12
N ALA A 10 47.98 -1.88 13.34
CA ALA A 10 48.49 -1.39 14.62
C ALA A 10 48.02 0.05 14.91
N ALA A 11 47.68 0.30 16.16
CA ALA A 11 47.36 1.61 16.70
C ALA A 11 48.63 2.47 16.90
N SER A 12 48.56 3.73 16.50
CA SER A 12 49.56 4.74 16.81
C SER A 12 48.92 5.82 17.70
N THR A 13 49.34 5.83 18.97
CA THR A 13 49.08 6.88 19.95
C THR A 13 49.95 8.10 19.68
N GLY A 14 49.36 9.29 19.56
CA GLY A 14 50.05 10.56 19.50
C GLY A 14 49.28 11.62 20.27
N VAL A 15 49.64 11.76 21.55
CA VAL A 15 49.19 12.85 22.46
C VAL A 15 49.95 14.13 22.11
N ARG A 16 49.27 15.21 21.77
CA ARG A 16 49.78 16.58 21.93
C ARG A 16 48.69 17.50 22.46
N ALA A 17 48.90 17.90 23.70
CA ALA A 17 48.14 18.94 24.37
C ALA A 17 48.46 20.31 23.77
N PHE A 18 47.47 21.09 23.39
CA PHE A 18 47.55 22.54 23.25
C PHE A 18 46.34 23.15 23.93
N ALA A 19 46.60 23.75 25.10
CA ALA A 19 45.67 24.65 25.77
C ALA A 19 45.59 25.97 24.98
N LYS A 20 44.43 26.33 24.47
CA LYS A 20 44.08 27.71 24.12
C LYS A 20 42.65 27.97 24.55
N THR A 21 42.57 28.81 25.58
CA THR A 21 41.35 29.41 26.10
C THR A 21 40.72 30.28 25.00
N ALA A 22 39.58 29.88 24.49
CA ALA A 22 38.75 30.72 23.64
C ALA A 22 37.40 30.93 24.34
N LEU A 23 37.13 32.19 24.68
CA LEU A 23 35.82 32.67 25.11
C LEU A 23 34.85 32.42 23.98
N VAL A 24 33.94 31.46 24.16
CA VAL A 24 32.82 31.22 23.25
C VAL A 24 31.61 31.94 23.83
N SER A 25 31.28 33.10 23.26
CA SER A 25 29.98 33.75 23.45
C SER A 25 28.89 32.80 22.96
N GLY A 26 28.12 32.23 23.89
CA GLY A 26 27.03 31.34 23.60
C GLY A 26 25.86 32.08 22.93
N ILE A 27 25.72 31.94 21.63
CA ILE A 27 24.46 32.23 20.94
C ILE A 27 23.53 31.05 21.24
N LEU A 28 22.62 31.22 22.21
CA LEU A 28 21.46 30.34 22.38
C LEU A 28 20.56 30.49 21.16
N LEU A 29 20.77 29.65 20.14
CA LEU A 29 19.77 29.40 19.09
C LEU A 29 18.62 28.65 19.78
N ALA A 30 17.56 29.39 20.12
CA ALA A 30 16.29 28.80 20.50
C ALA A 30 15.77 27.99 19.28
N PHE A 31 15.95 26.68 19.28
CA PHE A 31 15.25 25.77 18.42
C PHE A 31 13.77 25.83 18.82
N ALA A 32 13.00 26.71 18.20
CA ALA A 32 11.56 26.58 18.21
C ALA A 32 11.24 25.22 17.55
N PRO A 33 10.51 24.30 18.24
CA PRO A 33 10.02 23.11 17.57
C PRO A 33 9.16 23.58 16.42
N GLY A 34 9.65 23.43 15.20
CA GLY A 34 8.86 23.67 14.00
C GLY A 34 7.66 22.73 14.07
N ILE A 35 6.47 23.29 14.33
CA ILE A 35 5.22 22.56 14.17
C ILE A 35 5.17 22.19 12.69
N VAL A 36 5.53 20.96 12.36
CA VAL A 36 5.26 20.39 11.04
C VAL A 36 3.75 20.26 10.98
N LEU A 37 3.10 21.31 10.48
CA LEU A 37 1.70 21.25 10.10
C LEU A 37 1.62 20.18 9.00
N GLY A 38 1.31 18.95 9.38
CA GLY A 38 0.99 17.90 8.43
C GLY A 38 -0.08 18.44 7.49
N GLN A 39 0.22 18.52 6.19
CA GLN A 39 -0.75 19.01 5.23
C GLN A 39 -2.01 18.16 5.38
N ALA A 40 -3.13 18.80 5.70
CA ALA A 40 -4.42 18.15 5.82
C ALA A 40 -4.76 17.49 4.47
N ILE A 41 -5.28 16.29 4.51
CA ILE A 41 -5.79 15.61 3.33
C ILE A 41 -7.02 16.37 2.83
N GLU A 42 -7.12 16.57 1.52
CA GLU A 42 -8.29 17.16 0.90
C GLU A 42 -9.54 16.34 1.20
N LYS A 43 -10.66 17.03 1.48
CA LYS A 43 -11.91 16.37 1.84
C LYS A 43 -12.60 15.66 0.67
N LYS A 44 -12.25 16.01 -0.56
CA LYS A 44 -12.72 15.36 -1.79
C LYS A 44 -11.72 15.59 -2.90
N GLY A 45 -11.69 14.69 -3.86
CA GLY A 45 -10.82 14.82 -5.01
C GLY A 45 -10.86 13.63 -5.96
N THR A 46 -10.01 13.73 -6.97
CA THR A 46 -9.73 12.64 -7.91
C THR A 46 -8.24 12.56 -8.14
N THR A 47 -7.67 11.38 -7.94
CA THR A 47 -6.24 11.16 -8.16
C THR A 47 -5.96 9.78 -8.78
N PRO A 48 -5.04 9.69 -9.75
CA PRO A 48 -4.51 8.42 -10.20
C PRO A 48 -3.43 7.94 -9.23
N TYR A 49 -3.45 6.64 -8.93
CA TYR A 49 -2.37 5.96 -8.21
C TYR A 49 -2.20 4.53 -8.72
N VAL A 50 -1.09 3.91 -8.41
CA VAL A 50 -0.80 2.50 -8.73
C VAL A 50 -0.61 1.74 -7.43
N THR A 51 -1.19 0.55 -7.34
CA THR A 51 -0.83 -0.43 -6.32
C THR A 51 0.05 -1.50 -6.95
N HIS A 52 1.23 -1.69 -6.40
CA HIS A 52 2.16 -2.75 -6.76
C HIS A 52 1.90 -3.95 -5.88
N PHE A 53 1.17 -4.94 -6.39
CA PHE A 53 0.77 -6.13 -5.64
C PHE A 53 1.62 -7.35 -5.95
N ILE A 54 1.80 -8.17 -4.92
CA ILE A 54 2.18 -9.57 -5.02
C ILE A 54 1.00 -10.40 -4.54
N PHE A 55 0.48 -11.26 -5.41
CA PHE A 55 -0.59 -12.19 -5.13
C PHE A 55 -0.04 -13.57 -4.81
N ARG A 56 -0.69 -14.26 -3.87
CA ARG A 56 -0.44 -15.66 -3.61
C ARG A 56 -1.75 -16.43 -3.40
N PRO A 57 -1.87 -17.65 -3.93
CA PRO A 57 -2.97 -18.53 -3.57
C PRO A 57 -2.79 -19.01 -2.13
N LEU A 58 -3.87 -18.99 -1.36
CA LEU A 58 -3.92 -19.56 -0.01
C LEU A 58 -4.49 -20.98 -0.03
N THR A 59 -5.57 -21.16 -0.76
CA THR A 59 -6.22 -22.46 -0.95
C THR A 59 -7.00 -22.46 -2.27
N SER A 60 -7.16 -23.63 -2.85
CA SER A 60 -7.93 -23.81 -4.08
C SER A 60 -8.79 -25.07 -3.94
N ILE A 61 -10.02 -24.98 -4.46
CA ILE A 61 -10.96 -26.09 -4.58
C ILE A 61 -11.22 -26.29 -6.06
N ASP A 62 -10.95 -27.51 -6.53
CA ASP A 62 -11.36 -27.98 -7.85
C ASP A 62 -12.69 -28.73 -7.71
N VAL A 63 -13.71 -28.21 -8.39
CA VAL A 63 -15.02 -28.86 -8.43
C VAL A 63 -15.16 -29.47 -9.81
N SER A 64 -14.94 -30.79 -9.89
CA SER A 64 -14.93 -31.56 -11.14
C SER A 64 -16.11 -31.22 -12.06
N GLY A 65 -15.81 -30.77 -13.27
CA GLY A 65 -16.78 -30.35 -14.28
C GLY A 65 -17.40 -28.95 -14.07
N LEU A 66 -17.08 -28.26 -12.96
CA LEU A 66 -17.59 -26.91 -12.68
C LEU A 66 -16.48 -25.85 -12.66
N GLY A 67 -15.21 -26.25 -12.50
CA GLY A 67 -14.05 -25.35 -12.48
C GLY A 67 -13.43 -25.18 -11.11
N THR A 68 -12.66 -24.12 -10.91
CA THR A 68 -11.89 -23.87 -9.69
C THR A 68 -12.36 -22.61 -8.95
N SER A 69 -12.20 -22.65 -7.64
CA SER A 69 -12.36 -21.49 -6.76
C SER A 69 -11.10 -21.38 -5.90
N THR A 70 -10.41 -20.24 -5.96
CA THR A 70 -9.13 -20.00 -5.28
C THR A 70 -9.22 -18.79 -4.37
N LEU A 71 -8.95 -18.99 -3.09
CA LEU A 71 -8.74 -17.88 -2.17
C LEU A 71 -7.33 -17.32 -2.38
N LEU A 72 -7.24 -16.01 -2.60
CA LEU A 72 -6.00 -15.28 -2.83
C LEU A 72 -5.74 -14.30 -1.69
N GLU A 73 -4.47 -14.06 -1.38
CA GLU A 73 -4.01 -12.90 -0.64
C GLU A 73 -3.15 -12.04 -1.56
N ALA A 74 -3.33 -10.73 -1.48
CA ALA A 74 -2.45 -9.77 -2.11
C ALA A 74 -1.85 -8.85 -1.05
N VAL A 75 -0.55 -8.58 -1.17
CA VAL A 75 0.17 -7.59 -0.36
C VAL A 75 0.93 -6.65 -1.28
N GLY A 76 0.99 -5.38 -0.93
CA GLY A 76 1.62 -4.40 -1.81
C GLY A 76 1.78 -3.02 -1.19
N THR A 77 2.14 -2.08 -2.04
CA THR A 77 2.28 -0.67 -1.68
C THR A 77 1.65 0.22 -2.76
N THR A 78 1.19 1.40 -2.37
CA THR A 78 0.62 2.37 -3.29
C THR A 78 1.63 3.46 -3.66
N GLN A 79 1.51 4.00 -4.86
CA GLN A 79 2.25 5.14 -5.35
C GLN A 79 1.29 6.12 -6.04
N ASN A 80 1.17 7.33 -5.49
CA ASN A 80 0.39 8.39 -6.13
C ASN A 80 1.12 8.92 -7.37
N MET A 81 0.41 9.01 -8.50
CA MET A 81 1.01 9.37 -9.79
C MET A 81 1.17 10.88 -9.98
N LYS A 82 0.57 11.71 -9.10
CA LYS A 82 0.73 13.17 -9.09
C LYS A 82 1.67 13.66 -8.00
N GLY A 83 2.18 12.74 -7.13
CA GLY A 83 2.99 13.10 -5.97
C GLY A 83 2.18 13.73 -4.82
N GLU A 84 0.86 13.58 -4.84
CA GLU A 84 -0.04 13.99 -3.75
C GLU A 84 0.07 13.01 -2.57
N LYS A 85 -0.29 13.46 -1.36
CA LYS A 85 -0.23 12.59 -0.17
C LYS A 85 -1.35 11.53 -0.11
N MET A 86 -2.47 11.80 -0.78
CA MET A 86 -3.60 10.88 -0.82
C MET A 86 -3.20 9.62 -1.58
N LEU A 87 -3.35 8.45 -0.97
CA LEU A 87 -3.04 7.15 -1.56
C LEU A 87 -1.56 7.00 -2.00
N ASP A 88 -0.62 7.73 -1.36
CA ASP A 88 0.82 7.59 -1.58
C ASP A 88 1.48 6.82 -0.44
N LYS A 89 2.36 5.88 -0.79
CA LYS A 89 3.18 5.10 0.16
C LYS A 89 2.37 4.41 1.27
N MET A 90 1.16 3.99 0.96
CA MET A 90 0.37 3.17 1.87
C MET A 90 0.72 1.70 1.70
N SER A 91 0.72 0.94 2.79
CA SER A 91 0.73 -0.51 2.74
C SER A 91 -0.65 -1.01 2.34
N ALA A 92 -0.71 -1.98 1.45
CA ALA A 92 -1.95 -2.57 0.95
C ALA A 92 -2.01 -4.06 1.30
N ARG A 93 -3.18 -4.53 1.75
CA ARG A 93 -3.46 -5.95 1.92
C ARG A 93 -4.89 -6.24 1.49
N CYS A 94 -5.06 -7.25 0.64
CA CYS A 94 -6.37 -7.70 0.17
C CYS A 94 -6.52 -9.21 0.37
N THR A 95 -7.77 -9.63 0.54
CA THR A 95 -8.19 -11.01 0.37
C THR A 95 -9.21 -11.07 -0.75
N ALA A 96 -9.14 -12.09 -1.60
CA ALA A 96 -9.96 -12.21 -2.77
C ALA A 96 -10.35 -13.65 -3.05
N LEU A 97 -11.55 -13.85 -3.58
CA LEU A 97 -12.01 -15.10 -4.14
C LEU A 97 -11.94 -15.00 -5.67
N ASN A 98 -11.07 -15.82 -6.26
CA ASN A 98 -11.02 -16.00 -7.71
C ASN A 98 -11.87 -17.23 -8.09
N VAL A 99 -12.89 -17.02 -8.90
CA VAL A 99 -13.77 -18.08 -9.42
C VAL A 99 -13.54 -18.22 -10.90
N ASP A 100 -13.21 -19.44 -11.33
CA ASP A 100 -13.12 -19.84 -12.73
C ASP A 100 -13.96 -21.11 -12.93
N SER A 101 -15.22 -20.92 -13.30
CA SER A 101 -16.18 -22.02 -13.56
C SER A 101 -16.46 -22.20 -15.05
N GLY A 102 -15.48 -21.87 -15.89
CA GLY A 102 -15.65 -21.94 -17.35
C GLY A 102 -16.48 -20.79 -17.91
N GLU A 103 -17.76 -20.73 -17.59
CA GLU A 103 -18.65 -19.65 -18.03
C GLU A 103 -18.52 -18.39 -17.17
N LYS A 104 -18.22 -18.54 -15.89
CA LYS A 104 -18.11 -17.45 -14.93
C LYS A 104 -16.66 -17.31 -14.45
N LYS A 105 -16.03 -16.20 -14.84
CA LYS A 105 -14.69 -15.84 -14.38
C LYS A 105 -14.75 -14.47 -13.75
N TYR A 106 -14.47 -14.41 -12.45
CA TYR A 106 -14.43 -13.16 -11.71
C TYR A 106 -13.54 -13.27 -10.48
N ILE A 107 -13.13 -12.11 -9.99
CA ILE A 107 -12.45 -11.97 -8.69
C ILE A 107 -13.23 -10.93 -7.91
N ASP A 108 -13.58 -11.24 -6.66
CA ASP A 108 -14.11 -10.28 -5.72
C ASP A 108 -13.39 -10.37 -4.39
N GLY A 109 -13.45 -9.27 -3.63
CA GLY A 109 -12.72 -9.25 -2.37
C GLY A 109 -12.79 -7.92 -1.63
N ALA A 110 -11.92 -7.82 -0.61
CA ALA A 110 -11.80 -6.63 0.20
C ALA A 110 -10.33 -6.28 0.45
N CYS A 111 -10.06 -4.99 0.57
CA CYS A 111 -8.74 -4.44 0.81
C CYS A 111 -8.72 -3.51 2.01
N VAL A 112 -7.57 -3.47 2.67
CA VAL A 112 -7.19 -2.44 3.62
C VAL A 112 -5.90 -1.78 3.14
N LEU A 113 -5.92 -0.45 3.11
CA LEU A 113 -4.75 0.39 2.91
C LEU A 113 -4.43 1.06 4.24
N ALA A 114 -3.15 1.11 4.63
CA ALA A 114 -2.71 1.75 5.86
C ALA A 114 -1.52 2.66 5.57
N ASP A 115 -1.58 3.89 6.04
CA ASP A 115 -0.47 4.83 5.92
C ASP A 115 0.54 4.72 7.08
N ALA A 116 1.56 5.58 7.05
CA ALA A 116 2.63 5.58 8.06
C ALA A 116 2.14 5.95 9.48
N ASP A 117 1.01 6.64 9.62
CA ASP A 117 0.40 6.98 10.91
C ASP A 117 -0.49 5.84 11.43
N GLY A 118 -0.73 4.82 10.61
CA GLY A 118 -1.62 3.69 10.90
C GLY A 118 -3.09 3.96 10.59
N ASP A 119 -3.42 5.12 10.00
CA ASP A 119 -4.76 5.42 9.53
C ASP A 119 -5.08 4.60 8.27
N LYS A 120 -6.33 4.16 8.15
CA LYS A 120 -6.73 3.13 7.18
C LYS A 120 -7.84 3.59 6.26
N ILE A 121 -7.83 3.04 5.04
CA ILE A 121 -8.92 3.07 4.09
C ILE A 121 -9.38 1.63 3.84
N PHE A 122 -10.68 1.40 3.80
CA PHE A 122 -11.30 0.10 3.51
C PHE A 122 -12.03 0.16 2.19
N SER A 123 -11.88 -0.87 1.38
CA SER A 123 -12.63 -1.02 0.13
C SER A 123 -13.04 -2.46 -0.12
N THR A 124 -14.08 -2.64 -0.91
CA THR A 124 -14.42 -3.90 -1.56
C THR A 124 -14.22 -3.76 -3.05
N PHE A 125 -13.98 -4.85 -3.78
CA PHE A 125 -13.85 -4.80 -5.22
C PHE A 125 -14.52 -5.99 -5.91
N ASP A 126 -14.85 -5.78 -7.19
CA ASP A 126 -15.50 -6.76 -8.04
C ASP A 126 -15.03 -6.60 -9.49
N THR A 127 -14.92 -7.73 -10.19
CA THR A 127 -14.53 -7.80 -11.61
C THR A 127 -15.60 -8.42 -12.49
N ARG A 128 -16.86 -8.55 -12.03
CA ARG A 128 -17.93 -9.23 -12.78
C ARG A 128 -18.38 -8.45 -13.98
N ASP A 129 -18.58 -7.14 -13.80
CA ASP A 129 -19.27 -6.27 -14.75
C ASP A 129 -18.30 -5.46 -15.62
N VAL A 130 -17.13 -6.02 -15.95
CA VAL A 130 -16.12 -5.36 -16.78
C VAL A 130 -15.88 -6.12 -18.08
N ASP A 131 -15.49 -5.38 -19.12
CA ASP A 131 -15.02 -5.97 -20.37
C ASP A 131 -13.64 -6.62 -20.16
N LYS A 132 -13.63 -7.94 -20.11
CA LYS A 132 -12.40 -8.74 -19.87
C LYS A 132 -11.50 -8.87 -21.10
N SER A 133 -11.91 -8.33 -22.24
CA SER A 133 -11.10 -8.34 -23.46
C SER A 133 -9.90 -7.36 -23.39
N GLN A 134 -9.98 -6.36 -22.49
CA GLN A 134 -8.95 -5.34 -22.32
C GLN A 134 -8.62 -5.12 -20.82
N PRO A 135 -8.08 -6.13 -20.12
CA PRO A 135 -7.83 -6.04 -18.66
C PRO A 135 -6.80 -4.97 -18.30
N ASP A 136 -5.91 -4.60 -19.22
CA ASP A 136 -4.97 -3.50 -19.11
C ASP A 136 -5.61 -2.12 -19.12
N ARG A 137 -6.90 -2.02 -19.49
CA ARG A 137 -7.68 -0.77 -19.48
C ARG A 137 -8.80 -0.77 -18.46
N SER A 138 -9.43 -1.93 -18.25
CA SER A 138 -10.53 -2.08 -17.30
C SER A 138 -10.55 -3.50 -16.76
N CYS A 139 -10.38 -3.64 -15.45
CA CYS A 139 -10.33 -4.94 -14.79
C CYS A 139 -11.38 -5.06 -13.68
N GLY A 140 -11.80 -3.95 -13.08
CA GLY A 140 -12.78 -3.92 -12.00
C GLY A 140 -12.96 -2.53 -11.40
N THR A 141 -13.69 -2.49 -10.29
CA THR A 141 -13.89 -1.27 -9.51
C THR A 141 -13.79 -1.60 -8.02
N HIS A 142 -13.00 -0.81 -7.29
CA HIS A 142 -13.08 -0.75 -5.83
C HIS A 142 -14.15 0.26 -5.43
N ILE A 143 -14.90 -0.09 -4.39
CA ILE A 143 -15.76 0.85 -3.68
C ILE A 143 -15.14 1.10 -2.31
N ILE A 144 -14.78 2.35 -2.03
CA ILE A 144 -14.29 2.77 -0.71
C ILE A 144 -15.48 2.78 0.24
N THR A 145 -15.42 1.94 1.27
CA THR A 145 -16.53 1.72 2.23
C THR A 145 -16.34 2.46 3.55
N GLY A 146 -15.15 3.00 3.80
CA GLY A 146 -14.83 3.75 5.01
C GLY A 146 -13.35 3.85 5.30
N GLY A 147 -13.02 4.43 6.45
CA GLY A 147 -11.64 4.57 6.91
C GLY A 147 -11.55 4.93 8.39
N THR A 148 -10.32 5.04 8.90
CA THR A 148 -10.02 5.45 10.28
C THR A 148 -9.19 6.73 10.30
N GLY A 149 -9.09 7.37 11.48
CA GLY A 149 -8.29 8.57 11.68
C GLY A 149 -8.63 9.68 10.70
N LYS A 150 -7.64 10.17 9.95
CA LYS A 150 -7.83 11.25 8.96
C LYS A 150 -8.73 10.86 7.77
N TYR A 151 -8.96 9.55 7.55
CA TYR A 151 -9.86 9.01 6.53
C TYR A 151 -11.25 8.65 7.08
N ALA A 152 -11.57 8.95 8.34
CA ALA A 152 -12.88 8.65 8.91
C ALA A 152 -14.00 9.31 8.08
N GLY A 153 -15.00 8.51 7.69
CA GLY A 153 -16.10 8.94 6.83
C GLY A 153 -15.79 9.04 5.34
N ILE A 154 -14.65 8.51 4.89
CA ILE A 154 -14.32 8.45 3.47
C ILE A 154 -15.24 7.48 2.74
N THR A 155 -15.68 7.89 1.56
CA THR A 155 -16.38 7.06 0.56
C THR A 155 -15.82 7.39 -0.81
N GLY A 156 -15.97 6.46 -1.78
CA GLY A 156 -15.47 6.73 -3.12
C GLY A 156 -15.54 5.52 -4.04
N SER A 157 -15.04 5.73 -5.25
CA SER A 157 -14.96 4.71 -6.29
C SER A 157 -13.59 4.75 -6.96
N GLU A 158 -13.05 3.58 -7.25
CA GLU A 158 -11.71 3.39 -7.80
C GLU A 158 -11.77 2.37 -8.94
N PRO A 159 -12.20 2.77 -10.15
CA PRO A 159 -12.02 1.92 -11.32
C PRO A 159 -10.53 1.63 -11.51
N PHE A 160 -10.21 0.38 -11.86
CA PHE A 160 -8.83 -0.07 -11.98
C PHE A 160 -8.60 -0.95 -13.21
N ALA A 161 -7.33 -1.02 -13.64
CA ALA A 161 -6.84 -1.94 -14.64
C ALA A 161 -5.89 -2.98 -14.00
N CYS A 162 -5.60 -4.07 -14.72
CA CYS A 162 -4.75 -5.15 -14.26
C CYS A 162 -3.58 -5.34 -15.25
N ILE A 163 -2.37 -5.03 -14.82
CA ILE A 163 -1.16 -5.19 -15.62
C ILE A 163 -0.31 -6.29 -14.99
N ALA A 164 -0.44 -7.50 -15.53
CA ALA A 164 0.33 -8.65 -15.05
C ALA A 164 1.81 -8.50 -15.39
N MET A 165 2.68 -8.76 -14.40
CA MET A 165 4.11 -8.85 -14.59
C MET A 165 4.50 -10.28 -15.05
N PRO A 166 5.61 -10.45 -15.77
CA PRO A 166 6.09 -11.77 -16.15
C PRO A 166 6.32 -12.65 -14.91
N ALA A 167 5.80 -13.87 -14.94
CA ALA A 167 6.01 -14.83 -13.86
C ALA A 167 7.48 -15.27 -13.82
N LEU A 168 8.05 -15.32 -12.62
CA LEU A 168 9.38 -15.88 -12.40
C LEU A 168 9.28 -17.40 -12.24
N ALA A 169 10.15 -18.12 -12.92
CA ALA A 169 10.25 -19.57 -12.75
C ALA A 169 10.60 -19.89 -11.28
N GLY A 170 9.86 -20.84 -10.69
CA GLY A 170 10.06 -21.22 -9.28
C GLY A 170 9.45 -20.26 -8.25
N SER A 171 8.59 -19.33 -8.67
CA SER A 171 7.93 -18.37 -7.76
C SER A 171 6.96 -18.98 -6.75
N GLY A 172 6.72 -20.29 -6.78
CA GLY A 172 5.82 -20.96 -5.83
C GLY A 172 4.35 -20.52 -5.94
N GLY A 173 3.94 -20.07 -7.14
CA GLY A 173 2.57 -19.59 -7.39
C GLY A 173 2.35 -18.10 -7.09
N TYR A 174 3.41 -17.36 -6.70
CA TYR A 174 3.34 -15.92 -6.58
C TYR A 174 3.27 -15.25 -7.95
N THR A 175 2.39 -14.26 -8.08
CA THR A 175 2.30 -13.41 -9.27
C THR A 175 2.38 -11.95 -8.86
N ALA A 176 3.12 -11.14 -9.64
CA ALA A 176 3.18 -9.70 -9.44
C ALA A 176 2.24 -9.00 -10.43
N MET A 177 1.61 -7.92 -10.00
CA MET A 177 0.69 -7.15 -10.82
C MET A 177 0.72 -5.68 -10.42
N ASP A 178 0.78 -4.80 -11.39
CA ASP A 178 0.50 -3.39 -11.20
C ASP A 178 -0.98 -3.13 -11.45
N ILE A 179 -1.61 -2.47 -10.49
CA ILE A 179 -3.03 -2.12 -10.53
C ILE A 179 -3.13 -0.59 -10.53
N PRO A 180 -3.16 0.04 -11.71
CA PRO A 180 -3.45 1.47 -11.80
C PRO A 180 -4.94 1.74 -11.51
N HIS A 181 -5.18 2.75 -10.70
CA HIS A 181 -6.48 3.22 -10.26
C HIS A 181 -6.70 4.67 -10.68
N ASN A 182 -7.97 5.05 -10.86
CA ASN A 182 -8.39 6.45 -10.92
C ASN A 182 -9.46 6.70 -9.85
N THR A 183 -9.03 7.10 -8.68
CA THR A 183 -9.86 7.19 -7.49
C THR A 183 -10.55 8.53 -7.37
N THR A 184 -11.86 8.50 -7.14
CA THR A 184 -12.64 9.65 -6.70
C THR A 184 -13.14 9.40 -5.29
N TRP A 185 -12.93 10.36 -4.38
CA TRP A 185 -13.31 10.23 -2.97
C TRP A 185 -13.96 11.49 -2.42
N GLU A 186 -14.70 11.29 -1.32
CA GLU A 186 -15.22 12.32 -0.44
C GLU A 186 -15.11 11.88 1.02
N ILE A 187 -14.62 12.76 1.92
CA ILE A 187 -14.59 12.55 3.37
C ILE A 187 -15.68 13.41 4.00
N LYS A 188 -16.75 12.78 4.46
CA LYS A 188 -17.85 13.48 5.14
C LYS A 188 -17.45 13.80 6.57
N THR A 189 -17.37 15.09 6.89
CA THR A 189 -17.17 15.57 8.26
C THR A 189 -18.50 15.55 9.00
N GLY A 190 -18.59 14.82 10.13
CA GLY A 190 -19.77 14.83 10.98
C GLY A 190 -20.32 13.46 11.41
N LEU A 191 -19.75 12.35 10.95
CA LEU A 191 -20.02 11.05 11.56
C LEU A 191 -19.13 10.92 12.80
N SER A 192 -19.62 11.40 13.94
CA SER A 192 -19.08 11.05 15.25
C SER A 192 -18.98 9.52 15.34
N SER A 193 -17.84 9.01 15.81
CA SER A 193 -17.54 7.59 16.00
C SER A 193 -18.39 6.90 17.09
N SER A 194 -19.71 7.15 17.13
CA SER A 194 -20.61 6.70 18.21
C SER A 194 -21.49 5.51 17.85
N GLU A 195 -21.20 4.78 16.76
CA GLU A 195 -21.92 3.51 16.51
C GLU A 195 -20.95 2.42 16.05
N ALA A 196 -20.11 1.99 16.99
CA ALA A 196 -19.59 0.63 16.91
C ALA A 196 -20.72 -0.30 17.36
N PRO A 197 -21.17 -1.29 16.56
CA PRO A 197 -22.16 -2.25 17.02
C PRO A 197 -21.60 -2.99 18.24
N ALA A 198 -22.33 -2.92 19.35
CA ALA A 198 -22.05 -3.72 20.52
C ALA A 198 -22.06 -5.20 20.13
N LYS A 199 -21.03 -5.93 20.57
CA LYS A 199 -20.92 -7.38 20.39
C LYS A 199 -21.96 -8.13 21.19
#